data_d84df3a95af7f52f8c3a02436d2d58fb
#
_entry.id   d84df3a95af7f52f8c3a02436d2d58fb
#
_cell.length_a   1.000
_cell.length_b   1.000
_cell.length_c   1.000
_cell.angle_alpha   90.00
_cell.angle_beta   90.00
_cell.angle_gamma   90.00
#
_symmetry.space_group_name_H-M   'P 1'
#
loop_
_entity.id
_entity.type
_entity.pdbx_description
1 polymer ?
#
loop_
_entity_poly.entity_id
_entity_poly.type
_entity_poly.pdbx_seq_one_letter_code
_entity_poly.pdbx_strand_id
1 'polypeptide(L)'
;MLLFNAVVLSVLVMLILSVARVHVIISLFIASLVGGLVAGMGVSGTMVAFQDGLAGGAKIALSYALLGAFAMSVAHSGLPRLLANWIIKKLRNADESNSARVARSAKWGILGGVLVMGVMSQNLIPIHIAFIPLLVPPLIGVMNELKMDRRLVACAITFGIVTTYMFVPIGFGRIFLHDILYKNIEEAGMAVEGVVNPMVAMAIPAASMAVGCAIALLVSYRKPREYEQRETSFSSNDDKPVDMKKVWAAVLALVACFVSQAVLTKMDSEADPLLVGALVGLCMMLGMRVVPWQQADDVFSGGMKMMSLIGLIMITAQGYASVLKASGQIEPLVQQTSAMFNGSKALAAVIMLVVGLIITMGIGSSFSTLPIISAIYVPLCVTLNFSPMATVAIIGTAGALGDAGSPASDSTLGPTAGLNIDGQHDHMRDTVIPEFIHYNIPLLIGGWIAAMVL
;
A
#
# COMPACT_ATOMS: atom_id res chain seq x y z
N MET A 1 -28.93 -11.94 17.04
CA MET A 1 -29.45 -11.03 16.00
C MET A 1 -28.35 -10.44 15.15
N LEU A 2 -27.27 -9.90 15.70
CA LEU A 2 -26.16 -9.32 14.91
C LEU A 2 -25.57 -10.27 13.84
N LEU A 3 -25.40 -11.54 14.15
CA LEU A 3 -24.87 -12.54 13.19
C LEU A 3 -25.78 -12.82 11.98
N PHE A 4 -27.05 -12.45 12.03
CA PHE A 4 -28.00 -12.57 10.93
C PHE A 4 -28.16 -11.28 10.12
N ASN A 5 -27.45 -10.22 10.48
CA ASN A 5 -27.39 -9.02 9.65
C ASN A 5 -26.65 -9.31 8.36
N ALA A 6 -27.22 -8.92 7.22
CA ALA A 6 -26.69 -9.22 5.90
C ALA A 6 -25.26 -8.67 5.70
N VAL A 7 -24.95 -7.50 6.27
CA VAL A 7 -23.61 -6.89 6.21
C VAL A 7 -22.60 -7.74 6.98
N VAL A 8 -22.94 -8.13 8.22
CA VAL A 8 -22.03 -8.95 9.06
C VAL A 8 -21.78 -10.30 8.43
N LEU A 9 -22.83 -10.98 7.94
CA LEU A 9 -22.71 -12.28 7.31
C LEU A 9 -21.87 -12.19 6.01
N SER A 10 -22.11 -11.17 5.22
CA SER A 10 -21.35 -10.90 3.99
C SER A 10 -19.85 -10.71 4.27
N VAL A 11 -19.50 -9.87 5.26
CA VAL A 11 -18.11 -9.65 5.68
C VAL A 11 -17.48 -10.93 6.22
N LEU A 12 -18.21 -11.72 7.02
CA LEU A 12 -17.71 -13.01 7.52
C LEU A 12 -17.45 -14.01 6.38
N VAL A 13 -18.34 -14.10 5.40
CA VAL A 13 -18.14 -14.96 4.22
C VAL A 13 -16.91 -14.51 3.45
N MET A 14 -16.73 -13.20 3.23
CA MET A 14 -15.55 -12.65 2.57
C MET A 14 -14.27 -13.04 3.32
N LEU A 15 -14.24 -12.88 4.64
CA LEU A 15 -13.08 -13.23 5.47
C LEU A 15 -12.77 -14.72 5.44
N ILE A 16 -13.80 -15.58 5.59
CA ILE A 16 -13.63 -17.04 5.54
C ILE A 16 -13.03 -17.47 4.20
N LEU A 17 -13.55 -16.95 3.10
CA LEU A 17 -13.04 -17.27 1.76
C LEU A 17 -11.60 -16.76 1.56
N SER A 18 -11.28 -15.57 2.05
CA SER A 18 -9.92 -15.01 2.00
C SER A 18 -8.93 -15.85 2.81
N VAL A 19 -9.30 -16.26 4.02
CA VAL A 19 -8.47 -17.16 4.86
C VAL A 19 -8.31 -18.53 4.22
N ALA A 20 -9.37 -19.02 3.55
CA ALA A 20 -9.32 -20.25 2.75
C ALA A 20 -8.50 -20.12 1.45
N ARG A 21 -7.81 -18.99 1.24
CA ARG A 21 -6.99 -18.67 0.05
C ARG A 21 -7.77 -18.64 -1.27
N VAL A 22 -9.06 -18.38 -1.20
CA VAL A 22 -9.85 -18.07 -2.39
C VAL A 22 -9.43 -16.68 -2.90
N HIS A 23 -9.35 -16.53 -4.21
CA HIS A 23 -8.95 -15.26 -4.83
C HIS A 23 -9.84 -14.11 -4.36
N VAL A 24 -9.26 -12.98 -3.95
CA VAL A 24 -9.96 -11.84 -3.31
C VAL A 24 -11.15 -11.35 -4.14
N ILE A 25 -10.99 -11.23 -5.45
CA ILE A 25 -12.07 -10.80 -6.36
C ILE A 25 -13.27 -11.76 -6.26
N ILE A 26 -13.01 -13.06 -6.25
CA ILE A 26 -14.06 -14.09 -6.13
C ILE A 26 -14.70 -14.03 -4.74
N SER A 27 -13.90 -13.83 -3.71
CA SER A 27 -14.38 -13.71 -2.31
C SER A 27 -15.31 -12.52 -2.16
N LEU A 28 -14.96 -11.35 -2.70
CA LEU A 28 -15.79 -10.15 -2.71
C LEU A 28 -17.10 -10.35 -3.49
N PHE A 29 -17.02 -11.00 -4.65
CA PHE A 29 -18.20 -11.27 -5.47
C PHE A 29 -19.19 -12.24 -4.78
N ILE A 30 -18.69 -13.35 -4.22
CA ILE A 30 -19.52 -14.30 -3.48
C ILE A 30 -20.12 -13.64 -2.24
N ALA A 31 -19.33 -12.86 -1.51
CA ALA A 31 -19.80 -12.12 -0.34
C ALA A 31 -20.89 -11.11 -0.71
N SER A 32 -20.77 -10.44 -1.86
CA SER A 32 -21.83 -9.56 -2.39
C SER A 32 -23.13 -10.31 -2.62
N LEU A 33 -23.06 -11.47 -3.29
CA LEU A 33 -24.23 -12.32 -3.54
C LEU A 33 -24.88 -12.78 -2.24
N VAL A 34 -24.08 -13.26 -1.28
CA VAL A 34 -24.61 -13.69 0.03
C VAL A 34 -25.27 -12.53 0.76
N GLY A 35 -24.61 -11.37 0.83
CA GLY A 35 -25.15 -10.17 1.50
C GLY A 35 -26.46 -9.71 0.87
N GLY A 36 -26.53 -9.58 -0.45
CA GLY A 36 -27.71 -9.16 -1.17
C GLY A 36 -28.88 -10.17 -1.05
N LEU A 37 -28.59 -11.47 -1.13
CA LEU A 37 -29.61 -12.51 -0.96
C LEU A 37 -30.19 -12.53 0.47
N VAL A 38 -29.34 -12.43 1.48
CA VAL A 38 -29.77 -12.36 2.90
C VAL A 38 -30.55 -11.08 3.18
N ALA A 39 -30.22 -9.98 2.52
CA ALA A 39 -30.98 -8.73 2.59
C ALA A 39 -32.33 -8.78 1.82
N GLY A 40 -32.62 -9.87 1.11
CA GLY A 40 -33.85 -10.02 0.35
C GLY A 40 -33.86 -9.32 -1.01
N MET A 41 -32.71 -8.87 -1.52
CA MET A 41 -32.61 -8.17 -2.82
C MET A 41 -32.80 -9.11 -4.03
N GLY A 42 -32.69 -10.42 -3.81
CA GLY A 42 -32.64 -11.42 -4.88
C GLY A 42 -31.35 -11.31 -5.73
N VAL A 43 -31.15 -12.23 -6.66
CA VAL A 43 -29.96 -12.26 -7.50
C VAL A 43 -29.88 -11.02 -8.41
N SER A 44 -31.01 -10.69 -9.06
CA SER A 44 -31.04 -9.56 -10.00
C SER A 44 -30.78 -8.21 -9.30
N GLY A 45 -31.45 -7.91 -8.20
CA GLY A 45 -31.22 -6.66 -7.45
C GLY A 45 -29.80 -6.56 -6.92
N THR A 46 -29.23 -7.66 -6.43
CA THR A 46 -27.84 -7.71 -5.98
C THR A 46 -26.85 -7.41 -7.12
N MET A 47 -27.08 -8.02 -8.29
CA MET A 47 -26.19 -7.81 -9.44
C MET A 47 -26.29 -6.39 -10.01
N VAL A 48 -27.49 -5.80 -10.03
CA VAL A 48 -27.66 -4.38 -10.43
C VAL A 48 -26.89 -3.48 -9.48
N ALA A 49 -27.10 -3.61 -8.16
CA ALA A 49 -26.39 -2.82 -7.16
C ALA A 49 -24.87 -2.99 -7.24
N PHE A 50 -24.39 -4.21 -7.51
CA PHE A 50 -22.98 -4.49 -7.73
C PHE A 50 -22.44 -3.77 -8.97
N GLN A 51 -23.15 -3.84 -10.10
CA GLN A 51 -22.76 -3.21 -11.35
C GLN A 51 -22.71 -1.68 -11.22
N ASP A 52 -23.66 -1.08 -10.53
CA ASP A 52 -23.71 0.36 -10.29
C ASP A 52 -22.47 0.85 -9.52
N GLY A 53 -21.93 0.02 -8.62
CA GLY A 53 -20.71 0.33 -7.87
C GLY A 53 -19.42 0.26 -8.69
N LEU A 54 -19.36 -0.49 -9.80
CA LEU A 54 -18.12 -0.71 -10.57
C LEU A 54 -17.50 0.57 -11.09
N ALA A 55 -18.31 1.55 -11.49
CA ALA A 55 -17.84 2.81 -12.05
C ALA A 55 -16.93 3.58 -11.08
N GLY A 56 -17.19 3.50 -9.77
CA GLY A 56 -16.37 4.13 -8.74
C GLY A 56 -14.91 3.65 -8.71
N GLY A 57 -14.67 2.38 -9.04
CA GLY A 57 -13.33 1.80 -9.10
C GLY A 57 -12.63 1.90 -10.46
N ALA A 58 -13.36 2.09 -11.54
CA ALA A 58 -12.84 2.01 -12.91
C ALA A 58 -11.76 3.08 -13.20
N LYS A 59 -11.97 4.31 -12.75
CA LYS A 59 -11.03 5.43 -12.90
C LYS A 59 -9.71 5.11 -12.22
N ILE A 60 -9.76 4.62 -10.99
CA ILE A 60 -8.58 4.25 -10.20
C ILE A 60 -7.84 3.09 -10.87
N ALA A 61 -8.58 2.08 -11.34
CA ALA A 61 -7.99 0.92 -12.02
C ALA A 61 -7.23 1.31 -13.30
N LEU A 62 -7.77 2.24 -14.09
CA LEU A 62 -7.10 2.76 -15.28
C LEU A 62 -5.84 3.53 -14.93
N SER A 63 -5.88 4.38 -13.90
CA SER A 63 -4.72 5.11 -13.40
C SER A 63 -3.62 4.16 -12.95
N TYR A 64 -3.96 3.08 -12.23
CA TYR A 64 -3.01 2.02 -11.86
C TYR A 64 -2.40 1.31 -13.05
N ALA A 65 -3.20 0.96 -14.05
CA ALA A 65 -2.69 0.29 -15.25
C ALA A 65 -1.66 1.15 -15.99
N LEU A 66 -1.95 2.44 -16.18
CA LEU A 66 -1.02 3.39 -16.83
C LEU A 66 0.23 3.65 -15.98
N LEU A 67 0.08 3.79 -14.68
CA LEU A 67 1.22 3.91 -13.77
C LEU A 67 2.11 2.66 -13.81
N GLY A 68 1.53 1.47 -13.85
CA GLY A 68 2.27 0.22 -14.01
C GLY A 68 3.06 0.16 -15.31
N ALA A 69 2.45 0.58 -16.42
CA ALA A 69 3.11 0.68 -17.72
C ALA A 69 4.27 1.70 -17.68
N PHE A 70 4.05 2.86 -17.07
CA PHE A 70 5.08 3.87 -16.88
C PHE A 70 6.23 3.37 -16.00
N ALA A 71 5.90 2.71 -14.90
CA ALA A 71 6.84 2.07 -14.01
C ALA A 71 7.76 1.08 -14.72
N MET A 72 7.19 0.19 -15.53
CA MET A 72 7.94 -0.80 -16.29
C MET A 72 8.83 -0.13 -17.35
N SER A 73 8.35 0.96 -17.95
CA SER A 73 9.13 1.77 -18.88
C SER A 73 10.35 2.40 -18.21
N VAL A 74 10.19 2.93 -16.99
CA VAL A 74 11.29 3.47 -16.17
C VAL A 74 12.25 2.35 -15.78
N ALA A 75 11.78 1.17 -15.38
CA ALA A 75 12.64 0.02 -15.11
C ALA A 75 13.48 -0.37 -16.33
N HIS A 76 12.91 -0.30 -17.53
CA HIS A 76 13.58 -0.60 -18.80
C HIS A 76 14.69 0.42 -19.14
N SER A 77 14.64 1.64 -18.59
CA SER A 77 15.69 2.65 -18.80
C SER A 77 17.06 2.30 -18.19
N GLY A 78 17.11 1.38 -17.25
CA GLY A 78 18.28 1.06 -16.43
C GLY A 78 18.52 2.00 -15.25
N LEU A 79 17.63 2.95 -14.99
CA LEU A 79 17.72 3.86 -13.83
C LEU A 79 17.83 3.11 -12.48
N PRO A 80 17.01 2.07 -12.20
CA PRO A 80 17.13 1.30 -10.97
C PRO A 80 18.50 0.63 -10.80
N ARG A 81 19.04 0.11 -11.90
CA ARG A 81 20.36 -0.53 -11.93
C ARG A 81 21.48 0.48 -11.67
N LEU A 82 21.37 1.68 -12.24
CA LEU A 82 22.33 2.75 -11.96
C LEU A 82 22.36 3.10 -10.47
N LEU A 83 21.18 3.21 -9.84
CA LEU A 83 21.05 3.49 -8.41
C LEU A 83 21.66 2.37 -7.56
N ALA A 84 21.38 1.11 -7.88
CA ALA A 84 21.95 -0.05 -7.19
C ALA A 84 23.49 -0.05 -7.29
N ASN A 85 24.04 0.12 -8.51
CA ASN A 85 25.48 0.17 -8.74
C ASN A 85 26.15 1.35 -8.02
N TRP A 86 25.48 2.51 -7.96
CA TRP A 86 25.99 3.66 -7.21
C TRP A 86 26.09 3.38 -5.71
N ILE A 87 25.07 2.73 -5.12
CA ILE A 87 25.09 2.32 -3.71
C ILE A 87 26.24 1.34 -3.46
N ILE A 88 26.36 0.29 -4.27
CA ILE A 88 27.41 -0.72 -4.13
C ILE A 88 28.81 -0.10 -4.26
N LYS A 89 29.03 0.77 -5.26
CA LYS A 89 30.31 1.45 -5.44
C LYS A 89 30.69 2.34 -4.27
N LYS A 90 29.71 3.07 -3.70
CA LYS A 90 29.95 3.92 -2.53
C LYS A 90 30.33 3.10 -1.30
N LEU A 91 29.77 1.90 -1.16
CA LEU A 91 30.09 0.98 -0.07
C LEU A 91 31.46 0.32 -0.21
N ARG A 92 31.87 -0.05 -1.43
CA ARG A 92 33.18 -0.67 -1.69
C ARG A 92 34.37 0.29 -1.61
N ASN A 93 34.17 1.58 -1.89
CA ASN A 93 35.23 2.60 -1.85
C ASN A 93 35.51 3.14 -0.44
N ALA A 94 34.92 2.59 0.59
CA ALA A 94 35.19 2.98 1.98
C ALA A 94 36.49 2.30 2.47
N ASP A 95 37.51 3.09 2.79
CA ASP A 95 38.87 2.66 3.19
C ASP A 95 38.90 1.56 4.25
N GLU A 96 39.75 0.55 4.07
CA GLU A 96 39.99 -0.59 4.97
C GLU A 96 40.54 -0.19 6.36
N SER A 97 41.06 1.03 6.52
CA SER A 97 41.77 1.47 7.73
C SER A 97 40.87 1.69 8.97
N ASN A 98 39.53 1.64 8.83
CA ASN A 98 38.58 1.89 9.91
C ASN A 98 37.39 0.90 9.87
N SER A 99 37.67 -0.40 9.82
CA SER A 99 36.70 -1.46 9.50
C SER A 99 35.37 -1.38 10.26
N ALA A 100 35.37 -1.10 11.57
CA ALA A 100 34.14 -1.03 12.37
C ALA A 100 33.29 0.23 12.09
N ARG A 101 33.93 1.39 11.85
CA ARG A 101 33.23 2.64 11.50
C ARG A 101 32.67 2.56 10.09
N VAL A 102 33.42 1.98 9.16
CA VAL A 102 33.04 1.77 7.77
C VAL A 102 31.85 0.79 7.68
N ALA A 103 31.93 -0.34 8.37
CA ALA A 103 30.83 -1.31 8.43
C ALA A 103 29.54 -0.69 9.00
N ARG A 104 29.65 0.14 10.06
CA ARG A 104 28.51 0.86 10.62
C ARG A 104 27.94 1.88 9.64
N SER A 105 28.79 2.65 8.97
CA SER A 105 28.37 3.62 7.97
C SER A 105 27.71 2.95 6.76
N ALA A 106 28.26 1.83 6.31
CA ALA A 106 27.70 1.01 5.24
C ALA A 106 26.30 0.46 5.62
N LYS A 107 26.16 -0.09 6.83
CA LYS A 107 24.87 -0.57 7.35
C LYS A 107 23.80 0.52 7.32
N TRP A 108 24.10 1.71 7.87
CA TRP A 108 23.16 2.83 7.88
C TRP A 108 22.93 3.42 6.48
N GLY A 109 23.94 3.35 5.60
CA GLY A 109 23.83 3.74 4.20
C GLY A 109 22.87 2.84 3.43
N ILE A 110 22.94 1.51 3.61
CA ILE A 110 22.00 0.56 3.02
C ILE A 110 20.59 0.82 3.57
N LEU A 111 20.43 0.92 4.87
CA LEU A 111 19.12 1.16 5.49
C LEU A 111 18.49 2.48 5.04
N GLY A 112 19.28 3.57 5.04
CA GLY A 112 18.81 4.85 4.55
C GLY A 112 18.45 4.81 3.06
N GLY A 113 19.29 4.16 2.24
CA GLY A 113 19.03 4.00 0.81
C GLY A 113 17.76 3.20 0.53
N VAL A 114 17.58 2.09 1.24
CA VAL A 114 16.39 1.23 1.12
C VAL A 114 15.13 1.95 1.63
N LEU A 115 15.24 2.70 2.72
CA LEU A 115 14.15 3.51 3.25
C LEU A 115 13.73 4.60 2.25
N VAL A 116 14.70 5.36 1.74
CA VAL A 116 14.44 6.40 0.73
C VAL A 116 13.82 5.78 -0.52
N MET A 117 14.30 4.62 -0.93
CA MET A 117 13.71 3.86 -2.04
C MET A 117 12.24 3.48 -1.76
N GLY A 118 11.92 2.99 -0.56
CA GLY A 118 10.55 2.70 -0.14
C GLY A 118 9.65 3.93 -0.23
N VAL A 119 10.11 5.06 0.32
CA VAL A 119 9.42 6.35 0.27
C VAL A 119 9.21 6.83 -1.18
N MET A 120 10.26 6.78 -1.99
CA MET A 120 10.19 7.22 -3.39
C MET A 120 9.29 6.32 -4.24
N SER A 121 9.29 5.03 -3.97
CA SER A 121 8.50 4.05 -4.72
C SER A 121 7.00 4.18 -4.52
N GLN A 122 6.56 4.87 -3.50
CA GLN A 122 5.14 5.16 -3.27
C GLN A 122 4.73 6.57 -3.72
N ASN A 123 5.57 7.55 -3.48
CA ASN A 123 5.18 8.94 -3.72
C ASN A 123 5.60 9.47 -5.09
N LEU A 124 6.74 9.02 -5.59
CA LEU A 124 7.29 9.53 -6.82
C LEU A 124 6.99 8.62 -8.01
N ILE A 125 7.14 7.34 -7.83
CA ILE A 125 6.95 6.37 -8.90
C ILE A 125 6.36 5.13 -8.25
N PRO A 126 5.09 4.82 -8.46
CA PRO A 126 4.45 3.65 -7.84
C PRO A 126 4.99 2.35 -8.45
N ILE A 127 6.22 2.01 -8.12
CA ILE A 127 6.96 0.88 -8.70
C ILE A 127 7.47 -0.09 -7.63
N HIS A 128 7.00 0.04 -6.38
CA HIS A 128 7.51 -0.80 -5.28
C HIS A 128 7.54 -2.29 -5.63
N ILE A 129 6.53 -2.79 -6.33
CA ILE A 129 6.44 -4.18 -6.78
C ILE A 129 7.59 -4.54 -7.75
N ALA A 130 8.05 -3.62 -8.59
CA ALA A 130 9.15 -3.87 -9.54
C ALA A 130 10.52 -3.48 -8.97
N PHE A 131 10.62 -2.43 -8.15
CA PHE A 131 11.89 -1.91 -7.65
C PHE A 131 12.51 -2.78 -6.56
N ILE A 132 11.72 -3.30 -5.64
CA ILE A 132 12.25 -4.09 -4.53
C ILE A 132 12.95 -5.36 -5.03
N PRO A 133 12.31 -6.20 -5.89
CA PRO A 133 12.98 -7.36 -6.46
C PRO A 133 14.17 -7.02 -7.37
N LEU A 134 14.31 -5.78 -7.82
CA LEU A 134 15.40 -5.37 -8.68
C LEU A 134 16.60 -4.78 -7.90
N LEU A 135 16.34 -4.00 -6.84
CA LEU A 135 17.37 -3.25 -6.13
C LEU A 135 17.89 -3.97 -4.89
N VAL A 136 17.08 -4.80 -4.24
CA VAL A 136 17.47 -5.51 -3.01
C VAL A 136 18.42 -6.68 -3.28
N PRO A 137 18.19 -7.55 -4.29
CA PRO A 137 19.06 -8.70 -4.56
C PRO A 137 20.55 -8.37 -4.74
N PRO A 138 20.95 -7.34 -5.49
CA PRO A 138 22.35 -6.96 -5.60
C PRO A 138 23.02 -6.57 -4.27
N LEU A 139 22.22 -6.17 -3.27
CA LEU A 139 22.72 -5.76 -1.94
C LEU A 139 22.89 -6.96 -0.98
N ILE A 140 22.35 -8.13 -1.31
CA ILE A 140 22.36 -9.32 -0.43
C ILE A 140 23.78 -9.73 -0.06
N GLY A 141 24.71 -9.77 -1.02
CA GLY A 141 26.11 -10.10 -0.75
C GLY A 141 26.74 -9.16 0.28
N VAL A 142 26.54 -7.85 0.10
CA VAL A 142 27.04 -6.85 1.05
C VAL A 142 26.37 -6.95 2.42
N MET A 143 25.06 -7.22 2.46
CA MET A 143 24.34 -7.44 3.73
C MET A 143 24.89 -8.65 4.48
N ASN A 144 25.23 -9.74 3.77
CA ASN A 144 25.81 -10.94 4.37
C ASN A 144 27.23 -10.67 4.93
N GLU A 145 28.08 -9.96 4.16
CA GLU A 145 29.41 -9.54 4.63
C GLU A 145 29.31 -8.68 5.91
N LEU A 146 28.33 -7.78 5.95
CA LEU A 146 28.07 -6.92 7.12
C LEU A 146 27.30 -7.63 8.25
N LYS A 147 26.97 -8.92 8.09
CA LYS A 147 26.14 -9.70 9.01
C LYS A 147 24.84 -8.96 9.39
N MET A 148 24.23 -8.28 8.42
CA MET A 148 23.00 -7.52 8.67
C MET A 148 21.81 -8.46 8.82
N ASP A 149 21.02 -8.27 9.87
CA ASP A 149 19.74 -8.96 9.94
C ASP A 149 18.77 -8.42 8.89
N ARG A 150 18.36 -9.27 7.96
CA ARG A 150 17.49 -8.89 6.82
C ARG A 150 16.09 -8.45 7.26
N ARG A 151 15.63 -8.86 8.48
CA ARG A 151 14.36 -8.37 9.06
C ARG A 151 14.36 -6.87 9.26
N LEU A 152 15.52 -6.31 9.56
CA LEU A 152 15.75 -4.89 9.70
C LEU A 152 15.53 -4.16 8.37
N VAL A 153 15.97 -4.77 7.27
CA VAL A 153 15.79 -4.23 5.91
C VAL A 153 14.34 -4.35 5.48
N ALA A 154 13.68 -5.49 5.75
CA ALA A 154 12.26 -5.67 5.49
C ALA A 154 11.45 -4.59 6.18
N CYS A 155 11.63 -4.40 7.49
CA CYS A 155 10.95 -3.35 8.25
C CYS A 155 11.21 -1.95 7.67
N ALA A 156 12.44 -1.62 7.26
CA ALA A 156 12.75 -0.31 6.69
C ALA A 156 12.03 -0.07 5.35
N ILE A 157 11.96 -1.08 4.49
CA ILE A 157 11.22 -1.01 3.22
C ILE A 157 9.74 -0.78 3.49
N THR A 158 9.13 -1.64 4.30
CA THR A 158 7.68 -1.58 4.59
C THR A 158 7.29 -0.29 5.29
N PHE A 159 8.12 0.23 6.19
CA PHE A 159 7.93 1.56 6.76
C PHE A 159 7.88 2.64 5.68
N GLY A 160 8.86 2.65 4.76
CA GLY A 160 8.91 3.61 3.66
C GLY A 160 7.69 3.51 2.75
N ILE A 161 7.20 2.31 2.49
CA ILE A 161 6.02 2.07 1.66
C ILE A 161 4.74 2.51 2.38
N VAL A 162 4.41 1.88 3.50
CA VAL A 162 3.10 2.03 4.14
C VAL A 162 2.92 3.39 4.80
N THR A 163 3.92 3.85 5.60
CA THR A 163 3.81 5.14 6.28
C THR A 163 3.68 6.29 5.30
N THR A 164 4.31 6.17 4.14
CA THR A 164 4.32 7.26 3.18
C THR A 164 2.97 7.41 2.48
N TYR A 165 2.35 6.34 2.01
CA TYR A 165 1.05 6.46 1.34
C TYR A 165 -0.07 6.85 2.30
N MET A 166 0.00 6.43 3.57
CA MET A 166 -1.05 6.77 4.54
C MET A 166 -0.94 8.18 5.11
N PHE A 167 0.17 8.88 4.88
CA PHE A 167 0.43 10.18 5.51
C PHE A 167 0.71 11.30 4.51
N VAL A 168 1.47 11.05 3.44
CA VAL A 168 1.88 12.08 2.49
C VAL A 168 0.95 12.10 1.28
N PRO A 169 0.17 13.17 1.04
CA PRO A 169 -0.82 13.23 -0.04
C PRO A 169 -0.19 13.51 -1.42
N ILE A 170 0.80 12.72 -1.82
CA ILE A 170 1.51 12.81 -3.10
C ILE A 170 1.63 11.41 -3.69
N GLY A 171 1.43 11.25 -5.00
CA GLY A 171 1.50 9.97 -5.69
C GLY A 171 0.47 8.97 -5.16
N PHE A 172 0.88 7.79 -4.73
CA PHE A 172 0.00 6.80 -4.11
C PHE A 172 -0.71 7.31 -2.85
N GLY A 173 -0.03 8.17 -2.08
CA GLY A 173 -0.64 8.75 -0.89
C GLY A 173 -1.81 9.67 -1.24
N ARG A 174 -1.78 10.37 -2.38
CA ARG A 174 -2.95 11.12 -2.87
C ARG A 174 -4.11 10.17 -3.18
N ILE A 175 -3.83 9.07 -3.88
CA ILE A 175 -4.86 8.07 -4.17
C ILE A 175 -5.47 7.53 -2.88
N PHE A 176 -4.63 7.13 -1.94
CA PHE A 176 -5.11 6.57 -0.67
C PHE A 176 -5.95 7.59 0.12
N LEU A 177 -5.43 8.81 0.30
CA LEU A 177 -6.03 9.81 1.20
C LEU A 177 -7.23 10.52 0.57
N HIS A 178 -7.14 10.93 -0.71
CA HIS A 178 -8.20 11.71 -1.35
C HIS A 178 -9.12 10.84 -2.21
N ASP A 179 -8.55 10.08 -3.16
CA ASP A 179 -9.36 9.38 -4.16
C ASP A 179 -10.08 8.14 -3.58
N ILE A 180 -9.59 7.60 -2.44
CA ILE A 180 -10.20 6.43 -1.80
C ILE A 180 -10.75 6.79 -0.42
N LEU A 181 -9.91 7.21 0.53
CA LEU A 181 -10.35 7.43 1.91
C LEU A 181 -11.41 8.53 1.98
N TYR A 182 -11.12 9.74 1.50
CA TYR A 182 -12.05 10.87 1.55
C TYR A 182 -13.29 10.60 0.74
N LYS A 183 -13.12 10.18 -0.51
CA LYS A 183 -14.25 9.87 -1.38
C LYS A 183 -15.23 8.87 -0.76
N ASN A 184 -14.74 7.78 -0.18
CA ASN A 184 -15.62 6.78 0.44
C ASN A 184 -16.25 7.29 1.75
N ILE A 185 -15.58 8.15 2.51
CA ILE A 185 -16.16 8.80 3.69
C ILE A 185 -17.29 9.75 3.27
N GLU A 186 -17.09 10.55 2.23
CA GLU A 186 -18.11 11.47 1.69
C GLU A 186 -19.30 10.73 1.08
N GLU A 187 -19.05 9.68 0.32
CA GLU A 187 -20.09 8.80 -0.20
C GLU A 187 -20.89 8.11 0.93
N ALA A 188 -20.28 7.91 2.09
CA ALA A 188 -20.95 7.38 3.27
C ALA A 188 -21.66 8.46 4.11
N GLY A 189 -21.60 9.75 3.70
CA GLY A 189 -22.42 10.84 4.25
C GLY A 189 -21.71 11.80 5.20
N MET A 190 -20.37 11.82 5.26
CA MET A 190 -19.60 12.79 6.08
C MET A 190 -18.68 13.64 5.21
N ALA A 191 -18.86 14.96 5.21
CA ALA A 191 -17.99 15.88 4.50
C ALA A 191 -16.60 15.95 5.15
N VAL A 192 -15.56 15.72 4.37
CA VAL A 192 -14.15 15.73 4.80
C VAL A 192 -13.25 16.51 3.87
N GLU A 193 -13.53 16.55 2.57
CA GLU A 193 -12.74 17.34 1.60
C GLU A 193 -12.87 18.84 1.93
N GLY A 194 -11.75 19.56 1.97
CA GLY A 194 -11.72 20.95 2.37
C GLY A 194 -11.95 21.23 3.88
N VAL A 195 -12.38 20.24 4.66
CA VAL A 195 -12.66 20.37 6.11
C VAL A 195 -11.54 19.77 6.95
N VAL A 196 -11.01 18.63 6.53
CA VAL A 196 -9.96 17.87 7.25
C VAL A 196 -8.65 17.94 6.49
N ASN A 197 -7.55 18.21 7.18
CA ASN A 197 -6.22 18.02 6.62
C ASN A 197 -5.79 16.57 6.87
N PRO A 198 -5.56 15.75 5.81
CA PRO A 198 -5.25 14.35 5.96
C PRO A 198 -3.94 14.10 6.70
N MET A 199 -2.94 14.98 6.52
CA MET A 199 -1.67 14.86 7.24
C MET A 199 -1.85 15.08 8.75
N VAL A 200 -2.74 15.99 9.15
CA VAL A 200 -3.02 16.23 10.58
C VAL A 200 -3.75 15.03 11.17
N ALA A 201 -4.77 14.52 10.48
CA ALA A 201 -5.54 13.37 10.94
C ALA A 201 -4.67 12.11 11.07
N MET A 202 -3.75 11.88 10.13
CA MET A 202 -2.88 10.71 10.10
C MET A 202 -1.52 10.89 10.78
N ALA A 203 -1.26 12.06 11.41
CA ALA A 203 0.03 12.35 12.04
C ALA A 203 0.36 11.40 13.20
N ILE A 204 -0.60 11.15 14.09
CA ILE A 204 -0.40 10.25 15.24
C ILE A 204 -0.21 8.79 14.78
N PRO A 205 -1.03 8.23 13.89
CA PRO A 205 -0.79 6.91 13.29
C PRO A 205 0.59 6.81 12.61
N ALA A 206 0.98 7.79 11.79
CA ALA A 206 2.28 7.81 11.13
C ALA A 206 3.44 7.86 12.13
N ALA A 207 3.33 8.70 13.17
CA ALA A 207 4.32 8.77 14.24
C ALA A 207 4.44 7.45 15.01
N SER A 208 3.33 6.74 15.22
CA SER A 208 3.34 5.44 15.88
C SER A 208 4.08 4.38 15.06
N MET A 209 3.90 4.39 13.72
CA MET A 209 4.71 3.55 12.84
C MET A 209 6.19 3.92 12.87
N ALA A 210 6.52 5.21 12.92
CA ALA A 210 7.90 5.67 13.04
C ALA A 210 8.55 5.18 14.35
N VAL A 211 7.83 5.18 15.46
CA VAL A 211 8.28 4.59 16.73
C VAL A 211 8.50 3.10 16.58
N GLY A 212 7.58 2.37 15.96
CA GLY A 212 7.73 0.94 15.69
C GLY A 212 8.95 0.62 14.81
N CYS A 213 9.16 1.40 13.76
CA CYS A 213 10.36 1.32 12.92
C CYS A 213 11.64 1.57 13.73
N ALA A 214 11.67 2.61 14.56
CA ALA A 214 12.80 2.90 15.41
C ALA A 214 13.11 1.75 16.37
N ILE A 215 12.09 1.13 16.96
CA ILE A 215 12.26 -0.08 17.82
C ILE A 215 12.83 -1.23 17.01
N ALA A 216 12.33 -1.50 15.79
CA ALA A 216 12.87 -2.54 14.93
C ALA A 216 14.35 -2.31 14.60
N LEU A 217 14.70 -1.08 14.20
CA LEU A 217 16.04 -0.71 13.74
C LEU A 217 17.07 -0.63 14.87
N LEU A 218 16.69 -0.08 16.03
CA LEU A 218 17.62 0.25 17.10
C LEU A 218 17.69 -0.79 18.21
N VAL A 219 16.61 -1.58 18.40
CA VAL A 219 16.46 -2.52 19.51
C VAL A 219 16.34 -3.96 19.02
N SER A 220 15.29 -4.29 18.28
CA SER A 220 14.90 -5.69 18.02
C SER A 220 15.88 -6.43 17.10
N TYR A 221 16.25 -5.82 15.97
CA TYR A 221 17.07 -6.45 14.92
C TYR A 221 18.48 -5.86 14.80
N ARG A 222 18.96 -5.24 15.88
CA ARG A 222 20.30 -4.63 15.94
C ARG A 222 21.43 -5.65 15.91
N LYS A 223 21.21 -6.85 16.46
CA LYS A 223 22.24 -7.89 16.59
C LYS A 223 22.63 -8.42 15.22
N PRO A 224 23.93 -8.74 14.98
CA PRO A 224 24.37 -9.36 13.74
C PRO A 224 23.73 -10.75 13.60
N ARG A 225 23.35 -11.11 12.36
CA ARG A 225 22.85 -12.43 11.97
C ARG A 225 23.73 -12.96 10.84
N GLU A 226 24.15 -14.19 10.94
CA GLU A 226 24.99 -14.86 9.94
C GLU A 226 24.11 -15.53 8.88
N TYR A 227 24.55 -15.46 7.64
CA TYR A 227 23.95 -16.10 6.49
C TYR A 227 25.01 -16.85 5.71
N GLU A 228 24.64 -17.96 5.10
CA GLU A 228 25.53 -18.69 4.20
C GLU A 228 25.80 -17.88 2.93
N GLN A 229 27.02 -17.95 2.45
CA GLN A 229 27.37 -17.38 1.13
C GLN A 229 26.80 -18.32 0.07
N ARG A 230 25.73 -17.94 -0.61
CA ARG A 230 25.15 -18.67 -1.74
C ARG A 230 25.26 -17.86 -3.01
N GLU A 231 25.66 -18.50 -4.10
CA GLU A 231 25.64 -17.87 -5.41
C GLU A 231 24.19 -17.57 -5.81
N THR A 232 23.91 -16.31 -6.10
CA THR A 232 22.61 -15.89 -6.61
C THR A 232 22.72 -15.63 -8.09
N SER A 233 21.68 -15.93 -8.85
CA SER A 233 21.62 -15.69 -10.30
C SER A 233 21.84 -14.22 -10.72
N PHE A 234 21.82 -13.30 -9.73
CA PHE A 234 22.12 -11.88 -9.93
C PHE A 234 23.62 -11.53 -9.79
N SER A 235 24.45 -12.44 -9.26
CA SER A 235 25.89 -12.17 -9.15
C SER A 235 26.67 -12.43 -10.45
N SER A 236 26.05 -13.04 -11.44
CA SER A 236 26.77 -13.57 -12.60
C SER A 236 26.52 -12.92 -13.96
N ASN A 237 25.56 -12.03 -14.15
CA ASN A 237 25.36 -11.50 -15.50
C ASN A 237 24.58 -10.18 -15.51
N ASP A 238 25.29 -9.07 -15.57
CA ASP A 238 24.95 -7.96 -16.47
C ASP A 238 25.93 -6.80 -16.32
N ASP A 239 27.19 -7.01 -16.74
CA ASP A 239 28.18 -5.94 -16.98
C ASP A 239 27.84 -5.07 -18.21
N LYS A 240 26.60 -5.12 -18.70
CA LYS A 240 26.21 -4.22 -19.80
C LYS A 240 26.20 -2.78 -19.29
N PRO A 241 26.91 -1.88 -19.93
CA PRO A 241 26.93 -0.48 -19.54
C PRO A 241 25.52 0.10 -19.58
N VAL A 242 25.13 0.81 -18.52
CA VAL A 242 23.85 1.53 -18.47
C VAL A 242 23.90 2.67 -19.47
N ASP A 243 22.92 2.74 -20.38
CA ASP A 243 22.81 3.85 -21.33
C ASP A 243 22.33 5.12 -20.62
N MET A 244 23.26 6.02 -20.34
CA MET A 244 22.99 7.26 -19.63
C MET A 244 21.96 8.15 -20.34
N LYS A 245 21.81 8.04 -21.69
CA LYS A 245 20.79 8.81 -22.42
C LYS A 245 19.39 8.33 -22.04
N LYS A 246 19.19 7.00 -21.94
CA LYS A 246 17.91 6.41 -21.50
C LYS A 246 17.60 6.75 -20.04
N VAL A 247 18.62 6.77 -19.19
CA VAL A 247 18.45 7.16 -17.78
C VAL A 247 18.02 8.62 -17.67
N TRP A 248 18.69 9.55 -18.34
CA TRP A 248 18.30 10.95 -18.32
C TRP A 248 16.92 11.19 -18.93
N ALA A 249 16.58 10.46 -19.98
CA ALA A 249 15.25 10.49 -20.58
C ALA A 249 14.18 10.03 -19.57
N ALA A 250 14.45 8.96 -18.80
CA ALA A 250 13.55 8.48 -17.76
C ALA A 250 13.40 9.49 -16.62
N VAL A 251 14.50 10.12 -16.17
CA VAL A 251 14.45 11.19 -15.16
C VAL A 251 13.63 12.37 -15.67
N LEU A 252 13.81 12.78 -16.92
CA LEU A 252 13.02 13.86 -17.51
C LEU A 252 11.53 13.51 -17.61
N ALA A 253 11.20 12.27 -18.01
CA ALA A 253 9.81 11.77 -18.05
C ALA A 253 9.17 11.75 -16.65
N LEU A 254 9.93 11.36 -15.63
CA LEU A 254 9.50 11.43 -14.23
C LEU A 254 9.20 12.86 -13.81
N VAL A 255 10.11 13.79 -14.05
CA VAL A 255 9.91 15.21 -13.74
C VAL A 255 8.67 15.76 -14.47
N ALA A 256 8.50 15.44 -15.75
CA ALA A 256 7.34 15.88 -16.52
C ALA A 256 6.02 15.28 -15.99
N CYS A 257 6.03 14.01 -15.59
CA CYS A 257 4.90 13.37 -14.92
C CYS A 257 4.49 14.12 -13.65
N PHE A 258 5.45 14.50 -12.81
CA PHE A 258 5.18 15.27 -11.59
C PHE A 258 4.72 16.69 -11.84
N VAL A 259 5.41 17.39 -12.75
CA VAL A 259 5.06 18.77 -13.10
C VAL A 259 3.62 18.81 -13.63
N SER A 260 3.24 17.88 -14.51
CA SER A 260 1.86 17.83 -15.03
C SER A 260 0.85 17.54 -13.92
N GLN A 261 1.12 16.63 -12.98
CA GLN A 261 0.26 16.40 -11.82
C GLN A 261 0.12 17.65 -10.94
N ALA A 262 1.24 18.28 -10.59
CA ALA A 262 1.26 19.48 -9.75
C ALA A 262 0.52 20.67 -10.40
N VAL A 263 0.68 20.85 -11.71
CA VAL A 263 0.00 21.90 -12.48
C VAL A 263 -1.52 21.65 -12.49
N LEU A 264 -1.97 20.46 -12.84
CA LEU A 264 -3.39 20.11 -12.86
C LEU A 264 -4.05 20.23 -11.49
N THR A 265 -3.36 19.79 -10.43
CA THR A 265 -3.85 19.95 -9.06
C THR A 265 -3.98 21.42 -8.67
N LYS A 266 -3.00 22.26 -9.05
CA LYS A 266 -3.03 23.70 -8.73
C LYS A 266 -4.07 24.47 -9.56
N MET A 267 -4.41 23.97 -10.75
CA MET A 267 -5.43 24.57 -11.63
C MET A 267 -6.85 24.14 -11.25
N ASP A 268 -7.03 23.34 -10.23
CA ASP A 268 -8.32 22.76 -9.81
C ASP A 268 -9.06 22.09 -10.99
N SER A 269 -8.30 21.33 -11.79
CA SER A 269 -8.79 20.72 -13.01
C SER A 269 -9.66 19.50 -12.68
N GLU A 270 -10.78 19.35 -13.39
CA GLU A 270 -11.61 18.13 -13.32
C GLU A 270 -10.88 16.89 -13.88
N ALA A 271 -9.82 17.11 -14.67
CA ALA A 271 -8.99 16.01 -15.19
C ALA A 271 -8.20 15.36 -14.07
N ASP A 272 -8.17 14.03 -14.03
CA ASP A 272 -7.39 13.29 -13.06
C ASP A 272 -5.88 13.55 -13.23
N PRO A 273 -5.22 14.21 -12.26
CA PRO A 273 -3.80 14.57 -12.40
C PRO A 273 -2.90 13.35 -12.54
N LEU A 274 -3.28 12.22 -11.92
CA LEU A 274 -2.49 11.00 -11.93
C LEU A 274 -2.52 10.30 -13.29
N LEU A 275 -3.72 10.20 -13.87
CA LEU A 275 -3.95 9.62 -15.19
C LEU A 275 -3.20 10.42 -16.27
N VAL A 276 -3.34 11.75 -16.23
CA VAL A 276 -2.65 12.63 -17.18
C VAL A 276 -1.14 12.58 -16.98
N GLY A 277 -0.66 12.62 -15.73
CA GLY A 277 0.77 12.54 -15.44
C GLY A 277 1.41 11.23 -15.92
N ALA A 278 0.74 10.10 -15.69
CA ALA A 278 1.21 8.80 -16.17
C ALA A 278 1.26 8.75 -17.70
N LEU A 279 0.23 9.29 -18.36
CA LEU A 279 0.16 9.36 -19.83
C LEU A 279 1.29 10.23 -20.40
N VAL A 280 1.54 11.42 -19.82
CA VAL A 280 2.65 12.30 -20.22
C VAL A 280 3.98 11.58 -20.07
N GLY A 281 4.21 10.92 -18.93
CA GLY A 281 5.41 10.13 -18.69
C GLY A 281 5.62 9.03 -19.75
N LEU A 282 4.58 8.26 -20.03
CA LEU A 282 4.59 7.20 -21.06
C LEU A 282 4.88 7.76 -22.46
N CYS A 283 4.21 8.83 -22.87
CA CYS A 283 4.43 9.47 -24.17
C CYS A 283 5.89 9.95 -24.31
N MET A 284 6.47 10.49 -23.25
CA MET A 284 7.87 10.90 -23.24
C MET A 284 8.82 9.70 -23.35
N MET A 285 8.58 8.60 -22.62
CA MET A 285 9.40 7.39 -22.68
C MET A 285 9.43 6.78 -24.09
N LEU A 286 8.26 6.80 -24.76
CA LEU A 286 8.16 6.37 -26.17
C LEU A 286 8.83 7.35 -27.14
N GLY A 287 8.51 8.64 -27.03
CA GLY A 287 9.03 9.68 -27.91
C GLY A 287 10.55 9.79 -27.88
N MET A 288 11.14 9.64 -26.68
CA MET A 288 12.60 9.60 -26.50
C MET A 288 13.23 8.23 -26.78
N ARG A 289 12.43 7.26 -27.25
CA ARG A 289 12.88 5.89 -27.59
C ARG A 289 13.63 5.16 -26.46
N VAL A 290 13.27 5.45 -25.23
CA VAL A 290 13.76 4.67 -24.08
C VAL A 290 13.28 3.23 -24.20
N VAL A 291 12.00 3.07 -24.54
CA VAL A 291 11.39 1.80 -24.95
C VAL A 291 11.30 1.82 -26.48
N PRO A 292 11.94 0.87 -27.18
CA PRO A 292 11.79 0.74 -28.63
C PRO A 292 10.35 0.38 -29.00
N TRP A 293 9.84 0.91 -30.12
CA TRP A 293 8.46 0.66 -30.58
C TRP A 293 8.11 -0.83 -30.67
N GLN A 294 9.09 -1.66 -31.08
CA GLN A 294 8.91 -3.11 -31.20
C GLN A 294 8.69 -3.82 -29.86
N GLN A 295 9.14 -3.20 -28.76
CA GLN A 295 9.01 -3.74 -27.39
C GLN A 295 7.97 -2.98 -26.57
N ALA A 296 7.36 -1.94 -27.12
CA ALA A 296 6.44 -1.07 -26.39
C ALA A 296 5.23 -1.84 -25.87
N ASP A 297 4.66 -2.71 -26.70
CA ASP A 297 3.50 -3.52 -26.34
C ASP A 297 3.82 -4.47 -25.17
N ASP A 298 4.94 -5.17 -25.22
CA ASP A 298 5.38 -6.09 -24.18
C ASP A 298 5.65 -5.37 -22.85
N VAL A 299 6.33 -4.21 -22.90
CA VAL A 299 6.66 -3.41 -21.72
C VAL A 299 5.39 -2.83 -21.10
N PHE A 300 4.50 -2.30 -21.92
CA PHE A 300 3.25 -1.69 -21.41
C PHE A 300 2.30 -2.75 -20.91
N SER A 301 2.10 -3.82 -21.67
CA SER A 301 1.25 -4.94 -21.24
C SER A 301 1.80 -5.60 -19.97
N GLY A 302 3.12 -5.76 -19.85
CA GLY A 302 3.77 -6.26 -18.64
C GLY A 302 3.51 -5.36 -17.43
N GLY A 303 3.64 -4.05 -17.60
CA GLY A 303 3.37 -3.07 -16.55
C GLY A 303 1.88 -3.00 -16.16
N MET A 304 0.99 -2.96 -17.15
CA MET A 304 -0.46 -3.02 -16.90
C MET A 304 -0.86 -4.32 -16.19
N LYS A 305 -0.31 -5.47 -16.63
CA LYS A 305 -0.57 -6.77 -16.01
C LYS A 305 -0.13 -6.79 -14.54
N MET A 306 0.99 -6.16 -14.20
CA MET A 306 1.48 -6.05 -12.83
C MET A 306 0.49 -5.34 -11.91
N MET A 307 -0.19 -4.29 -12.42
CA MET A 307 -1.15 -3.48 -11.65
C MET A 307 -2.60 -3.91 -11.84
N SER A 308 -2.91 -4.77 -12.80
CA SER A 308 -4.29 -5.14 -13.16
C SER A 308 -5.04 -5.81 -12.01
N LEU A 309 -4.35 -6.62 -11.22
CA LEU A 309 -4.96 -7.29 -10.07
C LEU A 309 -5.47 -6.27 -9.06
N ILE A 310 -4.67 -5.27 -8.72
CA ILE A 310 -5.05 -4.20 -7.78
C ILE A 310 -6.23 -3.42 -8.35
N GLY A 311 -6.18 -3.05 -9.64
CA GLY A 311 -7.28 -2.36 -10.31
C GLY A 311 -8.59 -3.15 -10.29
N LEU A 312 -8.55 -4.46 -10.58
CA LEU A 312 -9.73 -5.33 -10.52
C LEU A 312 -10.28 -5.50 -9.10
N ILE A 313 -9.40 -5.59 -8.10
CA ILE A 313 -9.82 -5.64 -6.70
C ILE A 313 -10.54 -4.33 -6.32
N MET A 314 -10.02 -3.17 -6.73
CA MET A 314 -10.67 -1.87 -6.46
C MET A 314 -12.06 -1.79 -7.08
N ILE A 315 -12.21 -2.19 -8.34
CA ILE A 315 -13.51 -2.23 -9.02
C ILE A 315 -14.48 -3.14 -8.25
N THR A 316 -14.04 -4.35 -7.91
CA THR A 316 -14.88 -5.34 -7.22
C THR A 316 -15.25 -4.90 -5.80
N ALA A 317 -14.33 -4.26 -5.07
CA ALA A 317 -14.57 -3.73 -3.73
C ALA A 317 -15.61 -2.60 -3.72
N GLN A 318 -15.59 -1.72 -4.74
CA GLN A 318 -16.62 -0.70 -4.90
C GLN A 318 -17.99 -1.31 -5.23
N GLY A 319 -18.04 -2.33 -6.09
CA GLY A 319 -19.27 -3.11 -6.33
C GLY A 319 -19.81 -3.75 -5.05
N TYR A 320 -18.94 -4.35 -4.25
CA TYR A 320 -19.30 -4.92 -2.96
C TYR A 320 -19.85 -3.87 -1.99
N ALA A 321 -19.18 -2.74 -1.84
CA ALA A 321 -19.64 -1.63 -0.99
C ALA A 321 -21.01 -1.09 -1.43
N SER A 322 -21.27 -1.03 -2.73
CA SER A 322 -22.57 -0.62 -3.29
C SER A 322 -23.69 -1.61 -2.89
N VAL A 323 -23.43 -2.92 -2.96
CA VAL A 323 -24.40 -3.93 -2.49
C VAL A 323 -24.69 -3.78 -0.99
N LEU A 324 -23.65 -3.55 -0.15
CA LEU A 324 -23.84 -3.32 1.27
C LEU A 324 -24.72 -2.10 1.54
N LYS A 325 -24.51 -0.99 0.83
CA LYS A 325 -25.35 0.21 0.91
C LYS A 325 -26.79 -0.08 0.48
N ALA A 326 -26.96 -0.71 -0.68
CA ALA A 326 -28.29 -1.04 -1.23
C ALA A 326 -29.08 -2.04 -0.38
N SER A 327 -28.40 -2.85 0.45
CA SER A 327 -29.04 -3.81 1.36
C SER A 327 -29.93 -3.15 2.43
N GLY A 328 -29.71 -1.85 2.74
CA GLY A 328 -30.39 -1.13 3.82
C GLY A 328 -30.08 -1.67 5.24
N GLN A 329 -29.16 -2.61 5.38
CA GLN A 329 -28.85 -3.28 6.64
C GLN A 329 -27.73 -2.61 7.45
N ILE A 330 -27.09 -1.56 6.89
CA ILE A 330 -26.03 -0.81 7.59
C ILE A 330 -26.62 -0.06 8.79
N GLU A 331 -27.71 0.67 8.60
CA GLU A 331 -28.33 1.48 9.68
C GLU A 331 -28.81 0.65 10.87
N PRO A 332 -29.55 -0.47 10.69
CA PRO A 332 -29.86 -1.38 11.78
C PRO A 332 -28.63 -1.94 12.49
N LEU A 333 -27.57 -2.25 11.75
CA LEU A 333 -26.29 -2.71 12.30
C LEU A 333 -25.65 -1.64 13.19
N VAL A 334 -25.61 -0.39 12.73
CA VAL A 334 -25.04 0.75 13.45
C VAL A 334 -25.79 0.99 14.75
N GLN A 335 -27.14 0.99 14.73
CA GLN A 335 -27.97 1.19 15.92
C GLN A 335 -27.72 0.10 16.97
N GLN A 336 -27.71 -1.17 16.56
CA GLN A 336 -27.47 -2.30 17.47
C GLN A 336 -26.04 -2.26 18.04
N THR A 337 -25.05 -1.95 17.22
CA THR A 337 -23.63 -1.91 17.62
C THR A 337 -23.37 -0.71 18.54
N SER A 338 -23.94 0.45 18.22
CA SER A 338 -23.83 1.66 19.05
C SER A 338 -24.41 1.44 20.46
N ALA A 339 -25.54 0.75 20.55
CA ALA A 339 -26.15 0.39 21.85
C ALA A 339 -25.24 -0.52 22.69
N MET A 340 -24.48 -1.42 22.05
CA MET A 340 -23.52 -2.31 22.74
C MET A 340 -22.33 -1.56 23.34
N PHE A 341 -21.93 -0.44 22.74
CA PHE A 341 -20.81 0.36 23.25
C PHE A 341 -21.18 1.23 24.44
N ASN A 342 -22.46 1.30 24.85
CA ASN A 342 -22.92 2.20 25.91
C ASN A 342 -22.46 3.64 25.75
N GLY A 343 -22.32 4.13 24.52
CA GLY A 343 -21.78 5.45 24.21
C GLY A 343 -20.27 5.62 24.39
N SER A 344 -19.53 4.54 24.69
CA SER A 344 -18.07 4.60 24.86
C SER A 344 -17.34 4.71 23.52
N LYS A 345 -16.92 5.94 23.16
CA LYS A 345 -16.09 6.19 22.00
C LYS A 345 -14.79 5.38 22.02
N ALA A 346 -14.17 5.25 23.20
CA ALA A 346 -12.91 4.55 23.37
C ALA A 346 -13.03 3.06 22.99
N LEU A 347 -14.09 2.39 23.46
CA LEU A 347 -14.33 0.98 23.12
C LEU A 347 -14.69 0.81 21.64
N ALA A 348 -15.52 1.70 21.11
CA ALA A 348 -15.89 1.68 19.69
C ALA A 348 -14.67 1.83 18.78
N ALA A 349 -13.77 2.79 19.06
CA ALA A 349 -12.55 3.00 18.29
C ALA A 349 -11.65 1.77 18.30
N VAL A 350 -11.43 1.13 19.45
CA VAL A 350 -10.64 -0.11 19.53
C VAL A 350 -11.24 -1.21 18.67
N ILE A 351 -12.55 -1.43 18.76
CA ILE A 351 -13.23 -2.48 18.01
C ILE A 351 -13.18 -2.19 16.51
N MET A 352 -13.44 -0.95 16.08
CA MET A 352 -13.31 -0.56 14.67
C MET A 352 -11.90 -0.81 14.13
N LEU A 353 -10.87 -0.45 14.89
CA LEU A 353 -9.48 -0.67 14.50
C LEU A 353 -9.13 -2.15 14.43
N VAL A 354 -9.54 -2.96 15.41
CA VAL A 354 -9.30 -4.42 15.42
C VAL A 354 -10.05 -5.12 14.29
N VAL A 355 -11.30 -4.76 14.06
CA VAL A 355 -12.10 -5.32 12.95
C VAL A 355 -11.50 -4.90 11.61
N GLY A 356 -11.08 -3.64 11.47
CA GLY A 356 -10.36 -3.16 10.29
C GLY A 356 -9.06 -3.92 10.04
N LEU A 357 -8.26 -4.17 11.08
CA LEU A 357 -7.07 -5.02 11.01
C LEU A 357 -7.39 -6.42 10.46
N ILE A 358 -8.40 -7.08 10.99
CA ILE A 358 -8.80 -8.43 10.58
C ILE A 358 -9.25 -8.43 9.10
N ILE A 359 -10.05 -7.45 8.70
CA ILE A 359 -10.53 -7.31 7.32
C ILE A 359 -9.35 -7.07 6.37
N THR A 360 -8.48 -6.12 6.70
CA THR A 360 -7.32 -5.78 5.84
C THR A 360 -6.33 -6.93 5.74
N MET A 361 -6.07 -7.65 6.84
CA MET A 361 -5.24 -8.87 6.81
C MET A 361 -5.84 -9.96 5.93
N GLY A 362 -7.16 -10.11 5.94
CA GLY A 362 -7.86 -11.10 5.13
C GLY A 362 -7.81 -10.77 3.64
N ILE A 363 -7.97 -9.50 3.29
CA ILE A 363 -7.96 -9.02 1.89
C ILE A 363 -6.52 -8.84 1.37
N GLY A 364 -5.58 -8.47 2.24
CA GLY A 364 -4.19 -8.18 1.89
C GLY A 364 -3.98 -6.84 1.18
N SER A 365 -4.94 -5.89 1.28
CA SER A 365 -4.87 -4.59 0.62
C SER A 365 -5.63 -3.51 1.37
N SER A 366 -4.93 -2.45 1.77
CA SER A 366 -5.51 -1.25 2.38
C SER A 366 -6.53 -0.58 1.48
N PHE A 367 -6.21 -0.48 0.20
CA PHE A 367 -7.03 0.24 -0.79
C PHE A 367 -8.39 -0.42 -1.00
N SER A 368 -8.46 -1.76 -0.96
CA SER A 368 -9.69 -2.52 -1.11
C SER A 368 -10.54 -2.52 0.16
N THR A 369 -9.92 -2.36 1.31
CA THR A 369 -10.59 -2.37 2.61
C THR A 369 -11.36 -1.08 2.85
N LEU A 370 -10.82 0.07 2.45
CA LEU A 370 -11.41 1.39 2.73
C LEU A 370 -12.86 1.55 2.24
N PRO A 371 -13.23 1.18 1.00
CA PRO A 371 -14.63 1.27 0.56
C PRO A 371 -15.59 0.48 1.45
N ILE A 372 -15.13 -0.69 1.91
CA ILE A 372 -15.93 -1.62 2.73
C ILE A 372 -16.15 -1.04 4.12
N ILE A 373 -15.05 -0.67 4.79
CA ILE A 373 -15.13 -0.18 6.18
C ILE A 373 -15.76 1.21 6.26
N SER A 374 -15.54 2.09 5.28
CA SER A 374 -16.14 3.43 5.28
C SER A 374 -17.66 3.36 5.28
N ALA A 375 -18.25 2.47 4.48
CA ALA A 375 -19.70 2.28 4.42
C ALA A 375 -20.31 1.92 5.80
N ILE A 376 -19.54 1.24 6.65
CA ILE A 376 -19.97 0.79 7.99
C ILE A 376 -19.56 1.78 9.08
N TYR A 377 -18.30 2.26 9.03
CA TYR A 377 -17.73 3.04 10.12
C TYR A 377 -18.19 4.50 10.13
N VAL A 378 -18.43 5.11 8.96
CA VAL A 378 -18.89 6.50 8.92
C VAL A 378 -20.22 6.70 9.65
N PRO A 379 -21.29 5.92 9.35
CA PRO A 379 -22.55 6.04 10.11
C PRO A 379 -22.36 5.77 11.60
N LEU A 380 -21.47 4.83 11.97
CA LEU A 380 -21.16 4.54 13.36
C LEU A 380 -20.44 5.72 14.05
N CYS A 381 -19.47 6.33 13.37
CA CYS A 381 -18.77 7.52 13.87
C CYS A 381 -19.71 8.71 14.06
N VAL A 382 -20.62 8.93 13.11
CA VAL A 382 -21.67 9.97 13.22
C VAL A 382 -22.53 9.72 14.44
N THR A 383 -23.04 8.49 14.61
CA THR A 383 -23.90 8.13 15.75
C THR A 383 -23.20 8.28 17.10
N LEU A 384 -21.89 8.00 17.15
CA LEU A 384 -21.07 8.14 18.36
C LEU A 384 -20.48 9.54 18.52
N ASN A 385 -20.83 10.51 17.67
CA ASN A 385 -20.33 11.88 17.69
C ASN A 385 -18.80 11.99 17.63
N PHE A 386 -18.13 11.19 16.80
CA PHE A 386 -16.75 11.43 16.45
C PHE A 386 -16.63 12.65 15.52
N SER A 387 -15.54 13.41 15.66
CA SER A 387 -15.26 14.50 14.72
C SER A 387 -14.93 13.95 13.32
N PRO A 388 -15.05 14.75 12.26
CA PRO A 388 -14.60 14.36 10.93
C PRO A 388 -13.11 13.98 10.92
N MET A 389 -12.28 14.66 11.69
CA MET A 389 -10.84 14.39 11.79
C MET A 389 -10.56 13.06 12.47
N ALA A 390 -11.24 12.77 13.60
CA ALA A 390 -11.18 11.46 14.26
C ALA A 390 -11.67 10.34 13.36
N THR A 391 -12.74 10.56 12.59
CA THR A 391 -13.29 9.59 11.64
C THR A 391 -12.29 9.25 10.55
N VAL A 392 -11.64 10.25 9.95
CA VAL A 392 -10.55 10.05 8.98
C VAL A 392 -9.40 9.27 9.60
N ALA A 393 -9.00 9.62 10.82
CA ALA A 393 -7.93 8.92 11.53
C ALA A 393 -8.28 7.44 11.81
N ILE A 394 -9.49 7.15 12.27
CA ILE A 394 -9.95 5.77 12.52
C ILE A 394 -9.97 4.97 11.23
N ILE A 395 -10.65 5.45 10.20
CA ILE A 395 -10.86 4.72 8.96
C ILE A 395 -9.53 4.58 8.20
N GLY A 396 -8.75 5.65 8.09
CA GLY A 396 -7.44 5.63 7.46
C GLY A 396 -6.47 4.67 8.16
N THR A 397 -6.45 4.68 9.49
CA THR A 397 -5.64 3.74 10.28
C THR A 397 -6.15 2.30 10.13
N ALA A 398 -7.47 2.07 10.20
CA ALA A 398 -8.06 0.75 10.04
C ALA A 398 -7.76 0.15 8.66
N GLY A 399 -7.73 0.97 7.61
CA GLY A 399 -7.30 0.56 6.26
C GLY A 399 -5.81 0.25 6.17
N ALA A 400 -4.95 1.01 6.86
CA ALA A 400 -3.51 0.77 6.86
C ALA A 400 -3.08 -0.41 7.76
N LEU A 401 -3.84 -0.66 8.83
CA LEU A 401 -3.67 -1.83 9.68
C LEU A 401 -3.78 -3.12 8.86
N GLY A 402 -2.88 -4.05 9.08
CA GLY A 402 -2.86 -5.32 8.37
C GLY A 402 -2.12 -5.28 7.03
N ASP A 403 -1.93 -4.14 6.40
CA ASP A 403 -1.12 -4.04 5.18
C ASP A 403 0.36 -4.31 5.52
N ALA A 404 0.90 -3.61 6.51
CA ALA A 404 2.20 -3.91 7.08
C ALA A 404 2.11 -5.13 8.02
N GLY A 405 2.28 -6.33 7.52
CA GLY A 405 2.28 -7.57 8.30
C GLY A 405 1.16 -8.55 7.95
N SER A 406 0.49 -8.36 6.81
CA SER A 406 -0.33 -9.41 6.21
C SER A 406 0.52 -10.34 5.35
N PRO A 407 0.31 -11.66 5.42
CA PRO A 407 1.02 -12.61 4.55
C PRO A 407 0.62 -12.49 3.07
N ALA A 408 -0.43 -11.77 2.76
CA ALA A 408 -0.96 -11.61 1.41
C ALA A 408 -0.75 -10.19 0.84
N SER A 409 -0.18 -9.26 1.62
CA SER A 409 0.03 -7.89 1.19
C SER A 409 1.27 -7.75 0.30
N ASP A 410 1.17 -6.88 -0.71
CA ASP A 410 2.31 -6.49 -1.53
C ASP A 410 3.41 -5.80 -0.72
N SER A 411 3.04 -5.13 0.38
CA SER A 411 3.97 -4.47 1.31
C SER A 411 4.87 -5.44 2.07
N THR A 412 4.48 -6.72 2.17
CA THR A 412 5.27 -7.80 2.78
C THR A 412 5.87 -8.74 1.75
N LEU A 413 5.12 -9.06 0.68
CA LEU A 413 5.57 -9.93 -0.41
C LEU A 413 6.73 -9.32 -1.19
N GLY A 414 6.67 -8.00 -1.45
CA GLY A 414 7.73 -7.28 -2.16
C GLY A 414 9.08 -7.38 -1.45
N PRO A 415 9.20 -6.95 -0.17
CA PRO A 415 10.42 -7.11 0.62
C PRO A 415 10.90 -8.57 0.66
N THR A 416 10.00 -9.52 0.90
CA THR A 416 10.35 -10.96 0.89
C THR A 416 10.94 -11.40 -0.44
N ALA A 417 10.32 -11.04 -1.55
CA ALA A 417 10.80 -11.42 -2.88
C ALA A 417 12.23 -10.92 -3.16
N GLY A 418 12.56 -9.70 -2.72
CA GLY A 418 13.92 -9.16 -2.82
C GLY A 418 14.92 -9.80 -1.87
N LEU A 419 14.52 -10.07 -0.63
CA LEU A 419 15.40 -10.53 0.44
C LEU A 419 15.61 -12.06 0.46
N ASN A 420 14.70 -12.82 -0.14
CA ASN A 420 14.73 -14.29 -0.15
C ASN A 420 15.33 -14.91 -1.42
N ILE A 421 16.07 -14.17 -2.21
CA ILE A 421 16.60 -14.66 -3.47
C ILE A 421 17.57 -15.84 -3.33
N ASP A 422 18.21 -15.95 -2.17
CA ASP A 422 19.13 -17.05 -1.80
C ASP A 422 18.48 -18.12 -0.91
N GLY A 423 17.16 -18.03 -0.66
CA GLY A 423 16.39 -18.97 0.14
C GLY A 423 16.65 -18.89 1.66
N GLN A 424 17.20 -17.78 2.17
CA GLN A 424 17.56 -17.62 3.58
C GLN A 424 16.73 -16.57 4.33
N HIS A 425 15.59 -16.13 3.75
CA HIS A 425 14.69 -15.18 4.38
C HIS A 425 13.25 -15.70 4.29
N ASP A 426 12.75 -16.23 5.40
CA ASP A 426 11.42 -16.81 5.48
C ASP A 426 10.33 -15.71 5.49
N HIS A 427 9.33 -15.81 4.62
CA HIS A 427 8.26 -14.83 4.50
C HIS A 427 7.54 -14.57 5.82
N MET A 428 7.12 -15.62 6.51
CA MET A 428 6.34 -15.48 7.74
C MET A 428 7.20 -15.03 8.91
N ARG A 429 8.38 -15.65 9.09
CA ARG A 429 9.22 -15.44 10.28
C ARG A 429 10.08 -14.19 10.19
N ASP A 430 10.52 -13.85 8.96
CA ASP A 430 11.51 -12.79 8.78
C ASP A 430 10.91 -11.51 8.15
N THR A 431 9.65 -11.54 7.65
CA THR A 431 8.92 -10.35 7.16
C THR A 431 7.62 -10.15 7.94
N VAL A 432 6.64 -11.04 7.78
CA VAL A 432 5.27 -10.85 8.27
C VAL A 432 5.21 -10.64 9.79
N ILE A 433 5.75 -11.56 10.58
CA ILE A 433 5.71 -11.47 12.05
C ILE A 433 6.50 -10.25 12.58
N PRO A 434 7.74 -9.97 12.11
CA PRO A 434 8.45 -8.75 12.45
C PRO A 434 7.66 -7.47 12.18
N GLU A 435 7.09 -7.34 11.00
CA GLU A 435 6.34 -6.16 10.60
C GLU A 435 5.02 -6.03 11.35
N PHE A 436 4.32 -7.14 11.57
CA PHE A 436 3.11 -7.13 12.39
C PHE A 436 3.35 -6.56 13.79
N ILE A 437 4.39 -7.04 14.47
CA ILE A 437 4.71 -6.61 15.84
C ILE A 437 5.12 -5.12 15.85
N HIS A 438 5.94 -4.70 14.90
CA HIS A 438 6.51 -3.35 14.91
C HIS A 438 5.62 -2.29 14.27
N TYR A 439 4.60 -2.67 13.49
CA TYR A 439 3.72 -1.71 12.82
C TYR A 439 2.26 -1.82 13.22
N ASN A 440 1.66 -3.01 13.23
CA ASN A 440 0.24 -3.13 13.56
C ASN A 440 -0.07 -2.83 15.03
N ILE A 441 0.81 -3.24 15.96
CA ILE A 441 0.61 -2.94 17.38
C ILE A 441 0.73 -1.43 17.66
N PRO A 442 1.79 -0.73 17.22
CA PRO A 442 1.86 0.73 17.34
C PRO A 442 0.74 1.46 16.63
N LEU A 443 0.34 1.02 15.42
CA LEU A 443 -0.78 1.62 14.68
C LEU A 443 -2.12 1.48 15.40
N LEU A 444 -2.40 0.33 16.01
CA LEU A 444 -3.59 0.15 16.84
C LEU A 444 -3.63 1.18 17.99
N ILE A 445 -2.50 1.34 18.67
CA ILE A 445 -2.38 2.29 19.78
C ILE A 445 -2.48 3.73 19.26
N GLY A 446 -1.72 4.07 18.20
CA GLY A 446 -1.70 5.41 17.61
C GLY A 446 -3.04 5.80 17.00
N GLY A 447 -3.72 4.89 16.30
CA GLY A 447 -5.05 5.12 15.75
C GLY A 447 -6.10 5.33 16.85
N TRP A 448 -6.02 4.57 17.93
CA TRP A 448 -6.89 4.78 19.09
C TRP A 448 -6.63 6.13 19.77
N ILE A 449 -5.37 6.50 19.99
CA ILE A 449 -5.02 7.83 20.53
C ILE A 449 -5.54 8.93 19.62
N ALA A 450 -5.32 8.82 18.29
CA ALA A 450 -5.81 9.79 17.32
C ALA A 450 -7.34 9.94 17.39
N ALA A 451 -8.07 8.82 17.49
CA ALA A 451 -9.53 8.81 17.64
C ALA A 451 -10.02 9.53 18.89
N MET A 452 -9.22 9.52 19.97
CA MET A 452 -9.61 10.16 21.24
C MET A 452 -9.20 11.63 21.35
N VAL A 453 -8.16 12.03 20.63
CA VAL A 453 -7.59 13.39 20.76
C VAL A 453 -8.12 14.35 19.68
N LEU A 454 -8.45 13.81 18.50
CA LEU A 454 -8.96 14.59 17.37
C LEU A 454 -10.48 14.67 17.36
#